data_b395224111effc17d9710d476fcd8266
#
_entry.id   b395224111effc17d9710d476fcd8266
#
_cell.length_a   1.000
_cell.length_b   1.000
_cell.length_c   1.000
_cell.angle_alpha   90.00
_cell.angle_beta   90.00
_cell.angle_gamma   90.00
#
_symmetry.space_group_name_H-M   'P 1'
#
loop_
_entity.id
_entity.type
_entity.pdbx_description
1 polymer ?
#
loop_
_entity_poly.entity_id
_entity_poly.type
_entity_poly.pdbx_seq_one_letter_code
_entity_poly.pdbx_strand_id
1 'polypeptide(L)'
;ALAASDLIERAAAEGVSRLALTDHDTVQGYLSVCQKSPPGLDLISGVELSCQWGRVGIHVVGLGFEVQATDMKAHLVVLDAARKDRAERIAHRLERAGMHGALEGALTVAAGAQIGRPHFARWMVSAGHVASEQEAFKRFLGSGKPGDISILWPSLQDTVEVITRSGGVAVLAHPLHYRMTATRLRALADAFCEAGGGAIEVINGRPKA
;
A
#
# COMPACT_ATOMS: atom_id res chain seq x y z
N ALA A 1 9.33 -6.26 8.92
CA ALA A 1 9.13 -6.79 7.57
C ALA A 1 10.45 -7.45 7.12
N LEU A 2 10.38 -8.43 6.22
CA LEU A 2 11.57 -9.00 5.58
C LEU A 2 12.17 -7.97 4.61
N ALA A 3 13.49 -8.01 4.41
CA ALA A 3 14.10 -7.30 3.29
C ALA A 3 13.64 -7.94 1.96
N ALA A 4 13.64 -7.16 0.87
CA ALA A 4 13.22 -7.67 -0.44
C ALA A 4 14.07 -8.87 -0.89
N SER A 5 15.39 -8.85 -0.63
CA SER A 5 16.31 -9.97 -0.87
C SER A 5 15.87 -11.25 -0.17
N ASP A 6 15.62 -11.15 1.13
CA ASP A 6 15.24 -12.32 1.95
C ASP A 6 13.88 -12.89 1.51
N LEU A 7 12.99 -12.00 1.04
CA LEU A 7 11.66 -12.40 0.56
C LEU A 7 11.75 -13.19 -0.73
N ILE A 8 12.55 -12.74 -1.72
CA ILE A 8 12.68 -13.46 -3.00
C ILE A 8 13.42 -14.78 -2.83
N GLU A 9 14.43 -14.85 -1.97
CA GLU A 9 15.14 -16.11 -1.64
C GLU A 9 14.20 -17.11 -0.99
N ARG A 10 13.41 -16.65 0.00
CA ARG A 10 12.42 -17.50 0.64
C ARG A 10 11.34 -17.98 -0.33
N ALA A 11 10.84 -17.11 -1.20
CA ALA A 11 9.85 -17.49 -2.21
C ALA A 11 10.39 -18.58 -3.15
N ALA A 12 11.62 -18.42 -3.62
CA ALA A 12 12.29 -19.43 -4.45
C ALA A 12 12.47 -20.76 -3.69
N ALA A 13 12.88 -20.71 -2.42
CA ALA A 13 13.04 -21.91 -1.59
C ALA A 13 11.71 -22.66 -1.35
N GLU A 14 10.60 -21.95 -1.31
CA GLU A 14 9.23 -22.52 -1.20
C GLU A 14 8.65 -22.95 -2.57
N GLY A 15 9.44 -22.91 -3.65
CA GLY A 15 9.02 -23.34 -4.98
C GLY A 15 8.13 -22.36 -5.74
N VAL A 16 8.09 -21.09 -5.35
CA VAL A 16 7.39 -20.05 -6.10
C VAL A 16 8.14 -19.80 -7.39
N SER A 17 7.46 -19.95 -8.53
CA SER A 17 8.04 -19.75 -9.86
C SER A 17 7.85 -18.33 -10.41
N ARG A 18 6.86 -17.58 -9.92
CA ARG A 18 6.60 -16.18 -10.31
C ARG A 18 6.17 -15.35 -9.11
N LEU A 19 6.79 -14.18 -8.93
CA LEU A 19 6.55 -13.28 -7.80
C LEU A 19 6.48 -11.83 -8.28
N ALA A 20 5.63 -11.03 -7.64
CA ALA A 20 5.68 -9.58 -7.71
C ALA A 20 5.80 -9.00 -6.30
N LEU A 21 6.70 -8.06 -6.10
CA LEU A 21 6.75 -7.26 -4.89
C LEU A 21 5.79 -6.08 -5.05
N THR A 22 4.75 -6.04 -4.22
CA THR A 22 3.65 -5.07 -4.33
C THR A 22 3.62 -4.13 -3.13
N ASP A 23 4.77 -3.52 -2.84
CA ASP A 23 4.87 -2.51 -1.78
C ASP A 23 3.91 -1.34 -2.06
N HIS A 24 3.39 -0.76 -1.00
CA HIS A 24 2.47 0.38 -1.12
C HIS A 24 3.15 1.62 -1.69
N ASP A 25 2.64 2.11 -2.81
CA ASP A 25 2.97 3.38 -3.48
C ASP A 25 4.47 3.57 -3.77
N THR A 26 5.21 2.47 -3.92
CA THR A 26 6.63 2.48 -4.25
C THR A 26 7.03 1.21 -4.99
N VAL A 27 8.01 1.33 -5.87
CA VAL A 27 8.66 0.21 -6.59
C VAL A 27 10.07 -0.07 -6.09
N GLN A 28 10.50 0.56 -4.98
CA GLN A 28 11.88 0.46 -4.50
C GLN A 28 12.26 -0.95 -4.08
N GLY A 29 11.32 -1.72 -3.47
CA GLY A 29 11.52 -3.13 -3.15
C GLY A 29 11.90 -3.93 -4.41
N TYR A 30 11.10 -3.82 -5.47
CA TYR A 30 11.37 -4.45 -6.75
C TYR A 30 12.72 -4.00 -7.36
N LEU A 31 12.96 -2.69 -7.44
CA LEU A 31 14.19 -2.13 -8.03
C LEU A 31 15.46 -2.60 -7.30
N SER A 32 15.39 -2.85 -6.00
CA SER A 32 16.53 -3.31 -5.20
C SER A 32 16.97 -4.75 -5.52
N VAL A 33 16.09 -5.55 -6.12
CA VAL A 33 16.30 -6.99 -6.35
C VAL A 33 16.05 -7.46 -7.78
N CYS A 34 15.50 -6.64 -8.67
CA CYS A 34 15.08 -7.05 -10.02
C CYS A 34 16.21 -7.64 -10.87
N GLN A 35 17.48 -7.29 -10.61
CA GLN A 35 18.65 -7.85 -11.27
C GLN A 35 19.29 -9.02 -10.51
N LYS A 36 18.72 -9.42 -9.36
CA LYS A 36 19.27 -10.43 -8.45
C LYS A 36 18.28 -11.57 -8.17
N SER A 37 17.31 -11.76 -9.07
CA SER A 37 16.32 -12.83 -8.90
C SER A 37 16.99 -14.21 -8.84
N PRO A 38 16.63 -15.06 -7.85
CA PRO A 38 17.14 -16.43 -7.79
C PRO A 38 16.78 -17.22 -9.06
N PRO A 39 17.62 -18.21 -9.46
CA PRO A 39 17.30 -19.08 -10.58
C PRO A 39 15.94 -19.76 -10.42
N GLY A 40 15.13 -19.75 -11.47
CA GLY A 40 13.79 -20.34 -11.48
C GLY A 40 12.68 -19.46 -10.94
N LEU A 41 12.99 -18.28 -10.38
CA LEU A 41 12.00 -17.30 -9.96
C LEU A 41 11.88 -16.18 -11.02
N ASP A 42 10.73 -16.10 -11.68
CA ASP A 42 10.36 -14.99 -12.55
C ASP A 42 9.84 -13.82 -11.68
N LEU A 43 10.67 -12.80 -11.51
CA LEU A 43 10.32 -11.61 -10.71
C LEU A 43 9.77 -10.51 -11.63
N ILE A 44 8.48 -10.29 -11.59
CA ILE A 44 7.80 -9.23 -12.36
C ILE A 44 7.67 -7.95 -11.55
N SER A 45 7.58 -6.80 -12.25
CA SER A 45 7.31 -5.51 -11.59
C SER A 45 5.95 -5.54 -10.90
N GLY A 46 5.88 -4.97 -9.70
CA GLY A 46 4.67 -4.90 -8.91
C GLY A 46 4.62 -3.64 -8.05
N VAL A 47 3.41 -3.18 -7.75
CA VAL A 47 3.13 -2.09 -6.82
C VAL A 47 1.68 -2.19 -6.35
N GLU A 48 1.39 -1.80 -5.10
CA GLU A 48 0.02 -1.61 -4.63
C GLU A 48 -0.24 -0.10 -4.50
N LEU A 49 -0.99 0.48 -5.45
CA LEU A 49 -1.26 1.91 -5.51
C LEU A 49 -2.49 2.29 -4.69
N SER A 50 -2.34 3.29 -3.84
CA SER A 50 -3.44 3.91 -3.10
C SER A 50 -4.24 4.82 -4.02
N CYS A 51 -5.55 4.64 -4.07
CA CYS A 51 -6.46 5.49 -4.83
C CYS A 51 -7.80 5.68 -4.11
N GLN A 52 -8.69 6.45 -4.69
CA GLN A 52 -10.04 6.63 -4.16
C GLN A 52 -11.12 6.39 -5.22
N TRP A 53 -12.23 5.80 -4.77
CA TRP A 53 -13.47 5.69 -5.51
C TRP A 53 -14.57 6.41 -4.74
N GLY A 54 -15.00 7.55 -5.26
CA GLY A 54 -15.82 8.49 -4.52
C GLY A 54 -15.09 8.98 -3.25
N ARG A 55 -15.62 8.65 -2.06
CA ARG A 55 -14.99 9.00 -0.77
C ARG A 55 -14.30 7.82 -0.08
N VAL A 56 -14.16 6.70 -0.77
CA VAL A 56 -13.58 5.48 -0.19
C VAL A 56 -12.17 5.30 -0.72
N GLY A 57 -11.22 5.17 0.20
CA GLY A 57 -9.86 4.75 -0.15
C GLY A 57 -9.87 3.27 -0.51
N ILE A 58 -9.32 2.95 -1.66
CA ILE A 58 -9.15 1.60 -2.19
C ILE A 58 -7.73 1.43 -2.70
N HIS A 59 -7.36 0.21 -3.04
CA HIS A 59 -6.05 -0.10 -3.59
C HIS A 59 -6.17 -0.82 -4.93
N VAL A 60 -5.25 -0.53 -5.83
CA VAL A 60 -5.10 -1.23 -7.11
C VAL A 60 -3.67 -1.74 -7.20
N VAL A 61 -3.53 -3.04 -7.39
CA VAL A 61 -2.22 -3.65 -7.65
C VAL A 61 -1.92 -3.53 -9.15
N GLY A 62 -0.75 -2.99 -9.47
CA GLY A 62 -0.18 -3.01 -10.81
C GLY A 62 0.83 -4.15 -10.93
N LEU A 63 0.73 -4.94 -12.00
CA LEU A 63 1.62 -6.06 -12.28
C LEU A 63 2.19 -5.98 -13.70
N GLY A 64 3.48 -6.27 -13.87
CA GLY A 64 4.13 -6.41 -15.17
C GLY A 64 4.28 -5.10 -15.96
N PHE A 65 4.23 -3.95 -15.31
CA PHE A 65 4.35 -2.64 -15.96
C PHE A 65 5.81 -2.20 -16.12
N GLU A 66 6.05 -1.25 -17.03
CA GLU A 66 7.36 -0.61 -17.19
C GLU A 66 7.60 0.41 -16.06
N VAL A 67 8.52 0.07 -15.15
CA VAL A 67 8.79 0.89 -13.95
C VAL A 67 9.42 2.25 -14.28
N GLN A 68 10.04 2.37 -15.45
CA GLN A 68 10.64 3.62 -15.92
C GLN A 68 9.68 4.49 -16.72
N ALA A 69 8.45 4.04 -16.98
CA ALA A 69 7.42 4.80 -17.66
C ALA A 69 7.21 6.17 -16.99
N THR A 70 7.18 7.24 -17.77
CA THR A 70 7.05 8.62 -17.27
C THR A 70 5.80 8.81 -16.45
N ASP A 71 4.66 8.28 -16.91
CA ASP A 71 3.37 8.39 -16.21
C ASP A 71 3.39 7.68 -14.85
N MET A 72 3.99 6.48 -14.78
CA MET A 72 4.14 5.74 -13.53
C MET A 72 5.02 6.49 -12.53
N LYS A 73 6.16 7.02 -12.96
CA LYS A 73 7.03 7.83 -12.09
C LYS A 73 6.32 9.07 -11.56
N ALA A 74 5.63 9.80 -12.42
CA ALA A 74 4.87 10.99 -12.03
C ALA A 74 3.78 10.62 -10.99
N HIS A 75 3.06 9.53 -11.21
CA HIS A 75 2.03 9.04 -10.27
C HIS A 75 2.62 8.66 -8.91
N LEU A 76 3.74 7.95 -8.88
CA LEU A 76 4.43 7.59 -7.63
C LEU A 76 4.91 8.83 -6.85
N VAL A 77 5.36 9.89 -7.54
CA VAL A 77 5.71 11.17 -6.89
C VAL A 77 4.49 11.81 -6.23
N VAL A 78 3.33 11.81 -6.88
CA VAL A 78 2.08 12.33 -6.31
C VAL A 78 1.69 11.54 -5.05
N LEU A 79 1.79 10.21 -5.11
CA LEU A 79 1.47 9.34 -3.97
C LEU A 79 2.44 9.53 -2.79
N ASP A 80 3.74 9.68 -3.07
CA ASP A 80 4.74 9.96 -2.03
C ASP A 80 4.46 11.28 -1.31
N ALA A 81 4.15 12.35 -2.08
CA ALA A 81 3.79 13.64 -1.51
C ALA A 81 2.52 13.55 -0.64
N ALA A 82 1.50 12.84 -1.11
CA ALA A 82 0.26 12.63 -0.37
C ALA A 82 0.49 11.83 0.94
N ARG A 83 1.39 10.83 0.92
CA ARG A 83 1.77 10.07 2.12
C ARG A 83 2.50 10.93 3.14
N LYS A 84 3.41 11.79 2.69
CA LYS A 84 4.15 12.72 3.56
C LYS A 84 3.19 13.71 4.24
N ASP A 85 2.31 14.38 3.48
CA ASP A 85 1.28 15.26 4.02
C ASP A 85 0.40 14.53 5.05
N ARG A 86 -0.03 13.32 4.73
CA ARG A 86 -0.81 12.50 5.66
C ARG A 86 -0.05 12.20 6.94
N ALA A 87 1.23 11.84 6.84
CA ALA A 87 2.06 11.52 8.00
C ALA A 87 2.23 12.73 8.93
N GLU A 88 2.48 13.91 8.37
CA GLU A 88 2.57 15.16 9.13
C GLU A 88 1.26 15.47 9.87
N ARG A 89 0.12 15.31 9.21
CA ARG A 89 -1.20 15.50 9.84
C ARG A 89 -1.49 14.48 10.93
N ILE A 90 -1.11 13.21 10.74
CA ILE A 90 -1.22 12.18 11.78
C ILE A 90 -0.37 12.57 12.98
N ALA A 91 0.90 12.93 12.75
CA ALA A 91 1.82 13.34 13.80
C ALA A 91 1.26 14.53 14.60
N HIS A 92 0.81 15.58 13.91
CA HIS A 92 0.20 16.75 14.57
C HIS A 92 -1.00 16.36 15.47
N ARG A 93 -1.83 15.40 15.04
CA ARG A 93 -2.95 14.91 15.87
C ARG A 93 -2.48 14.12 17.09
N LEU A 94 -1.44 13.32 16.93
CA LEU A 94 -0.86 12.54 18.02
C LEU A 94 -0.14 13.42 19.03
N GLU A 95 0.57 14.45 18.57
CA GLU A 95 1.22 15.44 19.44
C GLU A 95 0.22 16.21 20.28
N ARG A 96 -0.94 16.60 19.70
CA ARG A 96 -2.04 17.19 20.45
C ARG A 96 -2.65 16.23 21.48
N ALA A 97 -2.44 14.94 21.34
CA ALA A 97 -2.82 13.92 22.31
C ALA A 97 -1.68 13.59 23.32
N GLY A 98 -0.61 14.42 23.35
CA GLY A 98 0.52 14.29 24.28
C GLY A 98 1.63 13.37 23.83
N MET A 99 1.61 12.89 22.56
CA MET A 99 2.64 11.98 22.02
C MET A 99 3.63 12.78 21.16
N HIS A 100 4.57 13.48 21.81
CA HIS A 100 5.54 14.33 21.14
C HIS A 100 6.58 13.53 20.35
N GLY A 101 7.07 14.09 19.23
CA GLY A 101 8.04 13.44 18.35
C GLY A 101 7.46 12.34 17.47
N ALA A 102 6.13 12.35 17.24
CA ALA A 102 5.44 11.30 16.52
C ALA A 102 5.92 11.13 15.07
N LEU A 103 6.20 12.22 14.36
CA LEU A 103 6.68 12.15 12.98
C LEU A 103 8.08 11.53 12.90
N GLU A 104 9.02 12.06 13.68
CA GLU A 104 10.41 11.59 13.70
C GLU A 104 10.50 10.12 14.11
N GLY A 105 9.77 9.75 15.17
CA GLY A 105 9.71 8.37 15.63
C GLY A 105 9.13 7.41 14.60
N ALA A 106 8.04 7.81 13.92
CA ALA A 106 7.45 6.98 12.86
C ALA A 106 8.37 6.87 11.63
N LEU A 107 9.10 7.94 11.25
CA LEU A 107 10.09 7.92 10.17
C LEU A 107 11.28 7.02 10.52
N THR A 108 11.77 7.05 11.76
CA THR A 108 12.81 6.14 12.23
C THR A 108 12.38 4.68 12.12
N VAL A 109 11.14 4.37 12.52
CA VAL A 109 10.57 3.01 12.38
C VAL A 109 10.39 2.63 10.92
N ALA A 110 10.06 3.58 10.04
CA ALA A 110 9.90 3.32 8.62
C ALA A 110 11.23 2.96 7.94
N ALA A 111 12.37 3.44 8.46
CA ALA A 111 13.72 3.12 7.96
C ALA A 111 13.85 3.27 6.43
N GLY A 112 13.28 4.35 5.87
CA GLY A 112 13.27 4.62 4.43
C GLY A 112 12.14 3.97 3.64
N ALA A 113 11.32 3.11 4.26
CA ALA A 113 10.10 2.60 3.62
C ALA A 113 9.02 3.68 3.55
N GLN A 114 8.00 3.46 2.71
CA GLN A 114 6.84 4.36 2.60
C GLN A 114 6.11 4.48 3.94
N ILE A 115 6.07 5.71 4.48
CA ILE A 115 5.48 5.97 5.78
C ILE A 115 3.96 5.75 5.78
N GLY A 116 3.46 5.11 6.85
CA GLY A 116 2.04 4.85 7.02
C GLY A 116 1.66 4.58 8.48
N ARG A 117 0.38 4.45 8.76
CA ARG A 117 -0.15 4.21 10.12
C ARG A 117 0.52 3.05 10.88
N PRO A 118 0.93 1.94 10.25
CA PRO A 118 1.65 0.88 10.97
C PRO A 118 2.98 1.34 11.57
N HIS A 119 3.67 2.31 10.95
CA HIS A 119 4.91 2.86 11.49
C HIS A 119 4.66 3.70 12.74
N PHE A 120 3.60 4.51 12.74
CA PHE A 120 3.14 5.21 13.94
C PHE A 120 2.74 4.23 15.05
N ALA A 121 2.01 3.16 14.73
CA ALA A 121 1.61 2.15 15.71
C ALA A 121 2.83 1.50 16.37
N ARG A 122 3.83 1.09 15.60
CA ARG A 122 5.07 0.50 16.12
C ARG A 122 5.88 1.50 16.95
N TRP A 123 5.97 2.75 16.48
CA TRP A 123 6.61 3.79 17.28
C TRP A 123 5.90 4.01 18.61
N MET A 124 4.57 4.09 18.62
CA MET A 124 3.79 4.26 19.85
C MET A 124 4.03 3.13 20.85
N VAL A 125 4.19 1.89 20.38
CA VAL A 125 4.57 0.75 21.24
C VAL A 125 5.98 0.91 21.77
N SER A 126 6.97 1.21 20.92
CA SER A 126 8.37 1.36 21.33
C SER A 126 8.60 2.54 22.27
N ALA A 127 7.82 3.60 22.14
CA ALA A 127 7.83 4.78 23.01
C ALA A 127 6.99 4.62 24.29
N GLY A 128 6.32 3.48 24.48
CA GLY A 128 5.53 3.20 25.69
C GLY A 128 4.19 3.92 25.77
N HIS A 129 3.71 4.49 24.66
CA HIS A 129 2.39 5.18 24.63
C HIS A 129 1.21 4.20 24.63
N VAL A 130 1.41 2.99 24.14
CA VAL A 130 0.43 1.89 24.09
C VAL A 130 1.12 0.54 24.29
N ALA A 131 0.37 -0.48 24.72
CA ALA A 131 0.91 -1.81 24.95
C ALA A 131 1.05 -2.65 23.66
N SER A 132 0.30 -2.32 22.60
CA SER A 132 0.33 -3.08 21.34
C SER A 132 -0.08 -2.22 20.14
N GLU A 133 0.32 -2.66 18.92
CA GLU A 133 -0.14 -2.05 17.68
C GLU A 133 -1.68 -2.10 17.56
N GLN A 134 -2.30 -3.18 18.03
CA GLN A 134 -3.76 -3.29 18.06
C GLN A 134 -4.40 -2.20 18.91
N GLU A 135 -3.83 -1.91 20.07
CA GLU A 135 -4.28 -0.81 20.93
C GLU A 135 -4.07 0.55 20.27
N ALA A 136 -2.93 0.76 19.59
CA ALA A 136 -2.67 1.99 18.82
C ALA A 136 -3.78 2.24 17.78
N PHE A 137 -4.15 1.22 17.01
CA PHE A 137 -5.24 1.35 16.04
C PHE A 137 -6.60 1.56 16.71
N LYS A 138 -6.90 0.84 17.79
CA LYS A 138 -8.17 0.96 18.51
C LYS A 138 -8.39 2.36 19.09
N ARG A 139 -7.35 3.00 19.60
CA ARG A 139 -7.45 4.28 20.33
C ARG A 139 -7.13 5.50 19.47
N PHE A 140 -6.18 5.40 18.53
CA PHE A 140 -5.58 6.57 17.90
C PHE A 140 -5.56 6.56 16.37
N LEU A 141 -5.34 5.42 15.71
CA LEU A 141 -5.01 5.35 14.28
C LEU A 141 -6.11 4.74 13.41
N GLY A 142 -7.08 4.06 14.01
CA GLY A 142 -8.18 3.41 13.29
C GLY A 142 -9.26 4.37 12.84
N SER A 143 -10.29 3.85 12.17
CA SER A 143 -11.40 4.64 11.65
C SER A 143 -12.09 5.46 12.72
N GLY A 144 -12.33 6.74 12.45
CA GLY A 144 -12.93 7.70 13.38
C GLY A 144 -12.04 8.11 14.56
N LYS A 145 -10.75 7.77 14.55
CA LYS A 145 -9.78 8.12 15.59
C LYS A 145 -8.95 9.36 15.18
N PRO A 146 -8.22 10.00 16.12
CA PRO A 146 -7.43 11.21 15.83
C PRO A 146 -6.50 11.08 14.61
N GLY A 147 -5.84 9.93 14.44
CA GLY A 147 -4.95 9.65 13.32
C GLY A 147 -5.65 9.10 12.07
N ASP A 148 -6.98 9.07 12.04
CA ASP A 148 -7.75 8.74 10.82
C ASP A 148 -7.83 9.98 9.92
N ILE A 149 -6.73 10.26 9.25
CA ILE A 149 -6.60 11.41 8.36
C ILE A 149 -7.01 10.99 6.95
N SER A 150 -8.08 11.61 6.47
CA SER A 150 -8.47 11.55 5.07
C SER A 150 -7.59 12.48 4.25
N ILE A 151 -7.09 11.99 3.13
CA ILE A 151 -6.38 12.77 2.11
C ILE A 151 -7.02 12.49 0.75
N LEU A 152 -6.77 13.38 -0.19
CA LEU A 152 -7.13 13.16 -1.59
C LEU A 152 -6.08 12.23 -2.23
N TRP A 153 -6.46 10.99 -2.44
CA TRP A 153 -5.72 10.07 -3.29
C TRP A 153 -6.08 10.33 -4.77
N PRO A 154 -5.23 9.94 -5.73
CA PRO A 154 -5.62 9.87 -7.12
C PRO A 154 -6.93 9.09 -7.32
N SER A 155 -7.67 9.38 -8.39
CA SER A 155 -8.89 8.65 -8.67
C SER A 155 -8.61 7.19 -9.06
N LEU A 156 -9.61 6.32 -8.90
CA LEU A 156 -9.56 4.94 -9.40
C LEU A 156 -9.20 4.92 -10.89
N GLN A 157 -9.84 5.78 -11.69
CA GLN A 157 -9.61 5.86 -13.13
C GLN A 157 -8.16 6.23 -13.45
N ASP A 158 -7.63 7.33 -12.89
CA ASP A 158 -6.25 7.75 -13.13
C ASP A 158 -5.25 6.66 -12.74
N THR A 159 -5.52 5.95 -11.64
CA THR A 159 -4.65 4.88 -11.13
C THR A 159 -4.66 3.65 -12.05
N VAL A 160 -5.82 3.24 -12.56
CA VAL A 160 -5.91 2.14 -13.52
C VAL A 160 -5.27 2.53 -14.86
N GLU A 161 -5.55 3.74 -15.34
CA GLU A 161 -4.97 4.25 -16.60
C GLU A 161 -3.44 4.30 -16.55
N VAL A 162 -2.83 4.76 -15.44
CA VAL A 162 -1.37 4.81 -15.34
C VAL A 162 -0.73 3.42 -15.41
N ILE A 163 -1.35 2.41 -14.80
CA ILE A 163 -0.87 1.03 -14.85
C ILE A 163 -0.95 0.49 -16.28
N THR A 164 -2.11 0.65 -16.93
CA THR A 164 -2.35 0.13 -18.28
C THR A 164 -1.50 0.83 -19.34
N ARG A 165 -1.36 2.15 -19.27
CA ARG A 165 -0.46 2.92 -20.16
C ARG A 165 1.01 2.57 -19.97
N SER A 166 1.38 2.12 -18.78
CA SER A 166 2.73 1.62 -18.50
C SER A 166 2.92 0.16 -18.93
N GLY A 167 1.95 -0.45 -19.64
CA GLY A 167 2.00 -1.81 -20.16
C GLY A 167 1.64 -2.89 -19.15
N GLY A 168 1.18 -2.52 -17.95
CA GLY A 168 0.82 -3.44 -16.88
C GLY A 168 -0.64 -3.87 -16.86
N VAL A 169 -0.94 -4.79 -15.96
CA VAL A 169 -2.30 -5.23 -15.63
C VAL A 169 -2.70 -4.64 -14.28
N ALA A 170 -3.84 -3.92 -14.26
CA ALA A 170 -4.43 -3.43 -13.03
C ALA A 170 -5.29 -4.51 -12.37
N VAL A 171 -5.11 -4.72 -11.06
CA VAL A 171 -5.84 -5.72 -10.26
C VAL A 171 -6.51 -5.01 -9.08
N LEU A 172 -7.82 -5.17 -8.90
CA LEU A 172 -8.52 -4.65 -7.73
C LEU A 172 -8.11 -5.43 -6.48
N ALA A 173 -7.41 -4.75 -5.56
CA ALA A 173 -6.82 -5.39 -4.38
C ALA A 173 -7.90 -5.68 -3.32
N HIS A 174 -7.81 -6.85 -2.67
CA HIS A 174 -8.60 -7.29 -1.50
C HIS A 174 -10.02 -6.71 -1.38
N PRO A 175 -10.89 -6.80 -2.42
CA PRO A 175 -12.18 -6.11 -2.47
C PRO A 175 -13.11 -6.51 -1.32
N LEU A 176 -12.97 -7.71 -0.78
CA LEU A 176 -13.75 -8.20 0.37
C LEU A 176 -13.36 -7.57 1.71
N HIS A 177 -12.23 -6.87 1.78
CA HIS A 177 -11.81 -6.12 2.98
C HIS A 177 -12.50 -4.75 3.10
N TYR A 178 -13.03 -4.24 1.99
CA TYR A 178 -13.82 -3.01 2.04
C TYR A 178 -15.16 -3.29 2.72
N ARG A 179 -15.49 -2.47 3.70
CA ARG A 179 -16.77 -2.58 4.42
C ARG A 179 -17.90 -2.00 3.55
N MET A 180 -18.21 -2.66 2.45
CA MET A 180 -19.22 -2.28 1.48
C MET A 180 -20.36 -3.29 1.43
N THR A 181 -21.57 -2.82 1.10
CA THR A 181 -22.66 -3.72 0.70
C THR A 181 -22.33 -4.40 -0.62
N ALA A 182 -22.94 -5.55 -0.91
CA ALA A 182 -22.73 -6.27 -2.17
C ALA A 182 -23.03 -5.40 -3.40
N THR A 183 -24.08 -4.58 -3.33
CA THR A 183 -24.43 -3.64 -4.41
C THR A 183 -23.33 -2.61 -4.65
N ARG A 184 -22.77 -2.06 -3.57
CA ARG A 184 -21.70 -1.06 -3.70
C ARG A 184 -20.38 -1.68 -4.15
N LEU A 185 -20.09 -2.92 -3.73
CA LEU A 185 -18.92 -3.66 -4.19
C LEU A 185 -19.01 -3.98 -5.68
N ARG A 186 -20.21 -4.34 -6.15
CA ARG A 186 -20.47 -4.55 -7.58
C ARG A 186 -20.24 -3.26 -8.38
N ALA A 187 -20.80 -2.14 -7.93
CA ALA A 187 -20.59 -0.83 -8.57
C ALA A 187 -19.10 -0.40 -8.60
N LEU A 188 -18.32 -0.75 -7.56
CA LEU A 188 -16.86 -0.55 -7.59
C LEU A 188 -16.19 -1.44 -8.65
N ALA A 189 -16.59 -2.71 -8.76
CA ALA A 189 -16.04 -3.63 -9.76
C ALA A 189 -16.40 -3.18 -11.19
N ASP A 190 -17.62 -2.72 -11.42
CA ASP A 190 -18.06 -2.17 -12.71
C ASP A 190 -17.22 -0.94 -13.08
N ALA A 191 -17.07 0.04 -12.17
CA ALA A 191 -16.25 1.22 -12.40
C ALA A 191 -14.77 0.88 -12.63
N PHE A 192 -14.25 -0.15 -11.96
CA PHE A 192 -12.90 -0.64 -12.16
C PHE A 192 -12.71 -1.27 -13.55
N CYS A 193 -13.68 -2.08 -14.02
CA CYS A 193 -13.68 -2.63 -15.36
C CYS A 193 -13.78 -1.54 -16.43
N GLU A 194 -14.67 -0.55 -16.23
CA GLU A 194 -14.83 0.60 -17.14
C GLU A 194 -13.53 1.42 -17.27
N ALA A 195 -12.76 1.55 -16.18
CA ALA A 195 -11.45 2.19 -16.19
C ALA A 195 -10.36 1.39 -16.91
N GLY A 196 -10.61 0.13 -17.30
CA GLY A 196 -9.65 -0.76 -17.94
C GLY A 196 -8.98 -1.75 -16.99
N GLY A 197 -9.56 -1.98 -15.80
CA GLY A 197 -9.09 -2.99 -14.86
C GLY A 197 -9.18 -4.41 -15.42
N GLY A 198 -8.10 -5.19 -15.23
CA GLY A 198 -7.94 -6.51 -15.86
C GLY A 198 -8.21 -7.70 -14.96
N ALA A 199 -8.13 -7.55 -13.63
CA ALA A 199 -8.28 -8.66 -12.69
C ALA A 199 -8.76 -8.21 -11.31
N ILE A 200 -9.20 -9.16 -10.50
CA ILE A 200 -9.64 -8.94 -9.10
C ILE A 200 -8.92 -9.95 -8.21
N GLU A 201 -8.39 -9.50 -7.10
CA GLU A 201 -7.81 -10.37 -6.08
C GLU A 201 -8.91 -11.17 -5.37
N VAL A 202 -8.82 -12.49 -5.44
CA VAL A 202 -9.80 -13.42 -4.85
C VAL A 202 -9.29 -13.99 -3.53
N ILE A 203 -8.00 -14.31 -3.46
CA ILE A 203 -7.34 -14.90 -2.29
C ILE A 203 -6.17 -13.99 -1.88
N ASN A 204 -6.18 -13.54 -0.65
CA ASN A 204 -5.15 -12.63 -0.11
C ASN A 204 -4.39 -13.22 1.09
N GLY A 205 -4.07 -14.50 1.02
CA GLY A 205 -3.27 -15.18 2.04
C GLY A 205 -3.98 -15.46 3.38
N ARG A 206 -5.27 -15.18 3.49
CA ARG A 206 -6.09 -15.53 4.67
C ARG A 206 -7.26 -16.38 4.24
N PRO A 207 -7.12 -17.72 4.22
CA PRO A 207 -8.28 -18.58 4.05
C PRO A 207 -9.27 -18.25 5.18
N LYS A 208 -10.53 -18.04 4.85
CA LYS A 208 -11.58 -18.01 5.87
C LYS A 208 -11.62 -19.41 6.50
N ALA A 209 -11.45 -19.46 7.83
CA ALA A 209 -11.73 -20.66 8.58
C ALA A 209 -13.23 -21.01 8.48
#